data_f190b20858f912453f561fe1cd8b42d9
#
_entry.id   f190b20858f912453f561fe1cd8b42d9
#
_cell.length_a   1.000
_cell.length_b   1.000
_cell.length_c   1.000
_cell.angle_alpha   90.00
_cell.angle_beta   90.00
_cell.angle_gamma   90.00
#
_symmetry.space_group_name_H-M   'P 1'
#
loop_
_entity.id
_entity.type
_entity.pdbx_description
1 polymer ?
#
loop_
_entity_poly.entity_id
_entity_poly.type
_entity_poly.pdbx_seq_one_letter_code
_entity_poly.pdbx_strand_id
1 'polypeptide(L)'
;MLVTMKEILDHAKKGGYGVTAPNVQSEDTVRAVLEVAEEYHAPMIVDVNAFIHTDLPWFIHMIRDLAEKVSVPVAINLDHGKSYEDIMLGINSGFTSIMVDRSSLSYEENVEQTKEVVKMCKPLGISVEAELGHVGMGNNYAVDGVNNLTVPKEAADFIKETGVDCLAVAIGTAHGRYTGTPHIDFERLKQLVEACGETPLVLHGGSGTGDENLRKAVRSGIQKVNLATELIVAGKEELEDFIKDPNFDKWKLIPAFKKGYKERLAHYVELFDQAGKAWG
;
A
#
# COMPACT_ATOMS: atom_id res chain seq x y z
N MET A 1 13.43 6.27 10.74
CA MET A 1 14.30 6.75 9.61
C MET A 1 13.44 6.88 8.36
N LEU A 2 13.28 8.11 7.83
CA LEU A 2 12.51 8.35 6.59
C LEU A 2 13.36 7.97 5.36
N VAL A 3 12.76 7.16 4.48
CA VAL A 3 13.34 6.73 3.19
C VAL A 3 12.29 6.79 2.09
N THR A 4 12.69 6.55 0.84
CA THR A 4 11.75 6.40 -0.27
C THR A 4 11.13 4.98 -0.26
N MET A 5 9.94 4.84 -0.84
CA MET A 5 9.35 3.52 -1.04
C MET A 5 10.22 2.64 -1.95
N LYS A 6 10.89 3.24 -2.94
CA LYS A 6 11.85 2.53 -3.80
C LYS A 6 12.92 1.81 -2.99
N GLU A 7 13.54 2.49 -2.01
CA GLU A 7 14.57 1.88 -1.16
C GLU A 7 14.03 0.66 -0.40
N ILE A 8 12.82 0.78 0.18
CA ILE A 8 12.16 -0.33 0.88
C ILE A 8 11.88 -1.49 -0.07
N LEU A 9 11.32 -1.22 -1.25
CA LEU A 9 10.93 -2.26 -2.19
C LEU A 9 12.12 -2.94 -2.87
N ASP A 10 13.22 -2.23 -3.12
CA ASP A 10 14.46 -2.81 -3.60
C ASP A 10 15.05 -3.80 -2.58
N HIS A 11 15.00 -3.47 -1.28
CA HIS A 11 15.39 -4.38 -0.21
C HIS A 11 14.45 -5.59 -0.12
N ALA A 12 13.13 -5.36 -0.21
CA ALA A 12 12.14 -6.43 -0.19
C ALA A 12 12.34 -7.42 -1.33
N LYS A 13 12.57 -6.92 -2.53
CA LYS A 13 12.80 -7.75 -3.72
C LYS A 13 14.07 -8.61 -3.58
N LYS A 14 15.17 -8.00 -3.16
CA LYS A 14 16.44 -8.72 -2.91
C LYS A 14 16.30 -9.74 -1.76
N GLY A 15 15.52 -9.41 -0.74
CA GLY A 15 15.30 -10.23 0.45
C GLY A 15 14.22 -11.29 0.30
N GLY A 16 13.42 -11.27 -0.77
CA GLY A 16 12.35 -12.23 -1.04
C GLY A 16 11.20 -12.16 -0.02
N TYR A 17 10.82 -10.96 0.44
CA TYR A 17 9.72 -10.73 1.37
C TYR A 17 8.76 -9.66 0.85
N GLY A 18 7.56 -9.60 1.42
CA GLY A 18 6.59 -8.55 1.14
C GLY A 18 6.58 -7.47 2.21
N VAL A 19 6.19 -6.26 1.85
CA VAL A 19 6.04 -5.12 2.75
C VAL A 19 4.58 -4.75 2.86
N THR A 20 4.10 -4.64 4.09
CA THR A 20 2.76 -4.11 4.39
C THR A 20 2.72 -2.62 4.09
N ALA A 21 1.66 -2.18 3.43
CA ALA A 21 1.36 -0.78 3.18
C ALA A 21 -0.03 -0.44 3.78
N PRO A 22 -0.09 -0.20 5.11
CA PRO A 22 -1.33 0.14 5.80
C PRO A 22 -1.78 1.56 5.49
N ASN A 23 -3.07 1.73 5.14
CA ASN A 23 -3.70 3.04 5.07
C ASN A 23 -3.98 3.58 6.48
N VAL A 24 -3.53 4.81 6.74
CA VAL A 24 -3.74 5.51 8.00
C VAL A 24 -4.69 6.69 7.83
N GLN A 25 -5.44 7.04 8.89
CA GLN A 25 -6.43 8.11 8.86
C GLN A 25 -6.45 9.00 10.12
N SER A 26 -5.63 8.68 11.10
CA SER A 26 -5.52 9.42 12.37
C SER A 26 -4.15 9.24 12.99
N GLU A 27 -3.80 10.11 13.96
CA GLU A 27 -2.57 9.95 14.74
C GLU A 27 -2.47 8.54 15.36
N ASP A 28 -3.57 8.01 15.86
CA ASP A 28 -3.57 6.69 16.53
C ASP A 28 -3.25 5.55 15.58
N THR A 29 -3.78 5.59 14.34
CA THR A 29 -3.43 4.60 13.31
C THR A 29 -1.98 4.74 12.85
N VAL A 30 -1.45 5.97 12.74
CA VAL A 30 -0.02 6.20 12.47
C VAL A 30 0.85 5.61 13.58
N ARG A 31 0.53 5.89 14.85
CA ARG A 31 1.25 5.33 15.99
C ARG A 31 1.17 3.79 16.03
N ALA A 32 0.00 3.22 15.72
CA ALA A 32 -0.14 1.77 15.62
C ALA A 32 0.82 1.17 14.59
N VAL A 33 0.91 1.79 13.40
CA VAL A 33 1.81 1.36 12.33
C VAL A 33 3.27 1.45 12.76
N LEU A 34 3.69 2.58 13.33
CA LEU A 34 5.07 2.77 13.74
C LEU A 34 5.48 1.90 14.95
N GLU A 35 4.56 1.64 15.87
CA GLU A 35 4.78 0.69 16.98
C GLU A 35 4.99 -0.74 16.47
N VAL A 36 4.18 -1.20 15.50
CA VAL A 36 4.37 -2.51 14.87
C VAL A 36 5.72 -2.56 14.12
N ALA A 37 6.05 -1.50 13.39
CA ALA A 37 7.34 -1.40 12.69
C ALA A 37 8.53 -1.58 13.64
N GLU A 38 8.52 -0.90 14.78
CA GLU A 38 9.55 -1.02 15.82
C GLU A 38 9.55 -2.41 16.50
N GLU A 39 8.38 -2.88 16.95
CA GLU A 39 8.24 -4.16 17.66
C GLU A 39 8.72 -5.35 16.84
N TYR A 40 8.42 -5.33 15.55
CA TYR A 40 8.79 -6.40 14.61
C TYR A 40 10.10 -6.13 13.87
N HIS A 41 10.76 -5.01 14.14
CA HIS A 41 11.95 -4.57 13.42
C HIS A 41 11.78 -4.71 11.91
N ALA A 42 10.72 -4.10 11.40
CA ALA A 42 10.24 -4.23 10.03
C ALA A 42 10.21 -2.87 9.30
N PRO A 43 10.70 -2.77 8.05
CA PRO A 43 10.51 -1.56 7.25
C PRO A 43 9.03 -1.35 6.98
N MET A 44 8.52 -0.11 6.87
CA MET A 44 7.09 0.13 6.71
C MET A 44 6.78 1.16 5.62
N ILE A 45 5.70 0.97 4.89
CA ILE A 45 5.14 1.96 3.96
C ILE A 45 3.83 2.47 4.56
N VAL A 46 3.75 3.75 4.89
CA VAL A 46 2.53 4.39 5.40
C VAL A 46 1.76 4.96 4.23
N ASP A 47 0.63 4.34 3.88
CA ASP A 47 -0.23 4.80 2.78
C ASP A 47 -1.25 5.84 3.27
N VAL A 48 -1.37 6.95 2.54
CA VAL A 48 -2.30 8.05 2.85
C VAL A 48 -2.99 8.52 1.57
N ASN A 49 -4.33 8.46 1.54
CA ASN A 49 -5.12 9.02 0.44
C ASN A 49 -5.25 10.55 0.57
N ALA A 50 -5.28 11.27 -0.55
CA ALA A 50 -5.38 12.73 -0.56
C ALA A 50 -6.62 13.28 0.16
N PHE A 51 -7.72 12.53 0.15
CA PHE A 51 -9.01 12.94 0.73
C PHE A 51 -9.16 12.63 2.22
N ILE A 52 -8.19 11.92 2.84
CA ILE A 52 -8.39 11.35 4.18
C ILE A 52 -8.38 12.39 5.30
N HIS A 53 -7.71 13.51 5.09
CA HIS A 53 -7.60 14.56 6.08
C HIS A 53 -7.87 15.95 5.48
N THR A 54 -8.63 16.81 6.18
CA THR A 54 -8.97 18.15 5.71
C THR A 54 -7.77 19.09 5.62
N ASP A 55 -6.72 18.83 6.41
CA ASP A 55 -5.42 19.50 6.36
C ASP A 55 -4.33 18.43 6.11
N LEU A 56 -4.21 18.01 4.87
CA LEU A 56 -3.25 16.97 4.48
C LEU A 56 -1.80 17.38 4.77
N PRO A 57 -1.34 18.62 4.48
CA PRO A 57 0.03 19.02 4.81
C PRO A 57 0.35 18.88 6.30
N TRP A 58 -0.55 19.31 7.19
CA TRP A 58 -0.37 19.13 8.63
C TRP A 58 -0.27 17.65 9.01
N PHE A 59 -1.17 16.83 8.47
CA PHE A 59 -1.19 15.38 8.76
C PHE A 59 0.10 14.70 8.32
N ILE A 60 0.62 15.03 7.14
CA ILE A 60 1.89 14.46 6.66
C ILE A 60 3.09 14.96 7.46
N HIS A 61 3.13 16.23 7.84
CA HIS A 61 4.18 16.72 8.74
C HIS A 61 4.18 15.99 10.08
N MET A 62 3.02 15.71 10.66
CA MET A 62 2.89 14.91 11.87
C MET A 62 3.40 13.48 11.68
N ILE A 63 3.07 12.84 10.55
CA ILE A 63 3.59 11.49 10.22
C ILE A 63 5.11 11.52 10.10
N ARG A 64 5.68 12.52 9.42
CA ARG A 64 7.13 12.69 9.27
C ARG A 64 7.82 12.81 10.63
N ASP A 65 7.31 13.71 11.48
CA ASP A 65 7.86 13.91 12.83
C ASP A 65 7.85 12.63 13.68
N LEU A 66 6.83 11.79 13.53
CA LEU A 66 6.76 10.51 14.22
C LEU A 66 7.69 9.46 13.58
N ALA A 67 7.74 9.39 12.25
CA ALA A 67 8.58 8.46 11.52
C ALA A 67 10.10 8.73 11.68
N GLU A 68 10.49 9.99 11.93
CA GLU A 68 11.90 10.33 12.23
C GLU A 68 12.36 9.83 13.60
N LYS A 69 11.43 9.51 14.50
CA LYS A 69 11.75 9.03 15.87
C LYS A 69 11.90 7.52 15.96
N VAL A 70 11.50 6.78 14.92
CA VAL A 70 11.64 5.32 14.89
C VAL A 70 12.98 4.92 14.27
N SER A 71 13.51 3.76 14.71
CA SER A 71 14.80 3.24 14.28
C SER A 71 14.76 2.52 12.93
N VAL A 72 13.55 2.12 12.49
CA VAL A 72 13.33 1.34 11.27
C VAL A 72 13.04 2.22 10.05
N PRO A 73 13.30 1.74 8.82
CA PRO A 73 12.96 2.47 7.59
C PRO A 73 11.45 2.63 7.42
N VAL A 74 11.02 3.88 7.14
CA VAL A 74 9.61 4.23 6.89
C VAL A 74 9.53 5.08 5.63
N ALA A 75 8.65 4.72 4.70
CA ALA A 75 8.24 5.55 3.58
C ALA A 75 6.81 6.06 3.79
N ILE A 76 6.51 7.26 3.29
CA ILE A 76 5.16 7.83 3.32
C ILE A 76 4.72 7.95 1.87
N ASN A 77 3.67 7.22 1.49
CA ASN A 77 3.20 7.13 0.12
C ASN A 77 1.83 7.79 -0.04
N LEU A 78 1.68 8.66 -1.04
CA LEU A 78 0.38 9.13 -1.49
C LEU A 78 -0.28 7.99 -2.26
N ASP A 79 -1.33 7.42 -1.69
CA ASP A 79 -2.10 6.31 -2.25
C ASP A 79 -3.18 6.83 -3.20
N HIS A 80 -3.17 6.38 -4.46
CA HIS A 80 -4.08 6.77 -5.54
C HIS A 80 -4.19 8.28 -5.79
N GLY A 81 -3.10 8.93 -6.18
CA GLY A 81 -3.12 10.30 -6.70
C GLY A 81 -3.82 10.37 -8.06
N LYS A 82 -5.13 10.68 -8.08
CA LYS A 82 -6.00 10.63 -9.26
C LYS A 82 -5.95 11.89 -10.11
N SER A 83 -5.59 13.01 -9.53
CA SER A 83 -5.48 14.30 -10.22
C SER A 83 -4.07 14.87 -10.10
N TYR A 84 -3.75 15.84 -10.94
CA TYR A 84 -2.49 16.59 -10.78
C TYR A 84 -2.51 17.42 -9.50
N GLU A 85 -3.67 17.89 -9.05
CA GLU A 85 -3.87 18.58 -7.80
C GLU A 85 -3.49 17.71 -6.61
N ASP A 86 -3.93 16.44 -6.58
CA ASP A 86 -3.55 15.47 -5.54
C ASP A 86 -2.04 15.25 -5.50
N ILE A 87 -1.44 15.06 -6.68
CA ILE A 87 0.00 14.84 -6.82
C ILE A 87 0.80 16.05 -6.34
N MET A 88 0.44 17.25 -6.79
CA MET A 88 1.09 18.49 -6.35
C MET A 88 0.90 18.75 -4.87
N LEU A 89 -0.29 18.47 -4.35
CA LEU A 89 -0.54 18.54 -2.91
C LEU A 89 0.35 17.54 -2.15
N GLY A 90 0.47 16.32 -2.64
CA GLY A 90 1.36 15.29 -2.08
C GLY A 90 2.83 15.71 -2.06
N ILE A 91 3.35 16.19 -3.18
CA ILE A 91 4.73 16.70 -3.29
C ILE A 91 4.98 17.83 -2.28
N ASN A 92 4.07 18.81 -2.22
CA ASN A 92 4.19 19.96 -1.33
C ASN A 92 4.00 19.60 0.16
N SER A 93 3.25 18.55 0.46
CA SER A 93 3.06 18.06 1.83
C SER A 93 4.26 17.28 2.37
N GLY A 94 5.18 16.84 1.51
CA GLY A 94 6.41 16.16 1.91
C GLY A 94 6.29 14.63 1.96
N PHE A 95 5.46 14.02 1.13
CA PHE A 95 5.50 12.58 0.89
C PHE A 95 6.87 12.15 0.35
N THR A 96 7.31 10.95 0.71
CA THR A 96 8.55 10.35 0.17
C THR A 96 8.29 9.52 -1.08
N SER A 97 7.02 9.26 -1.37
CA SER A 97 6.56 8.46 -2.50
C SER A 97 5.18 8.90 -2.96
N ILE A 98 4.93 8.82 -4.26
CA ILE A 98 3.66 9.20 -4.88
C ILE A 98 3.19 8.06 -5.78
N MET A 99 1.96 7.59 -5.60
CA MET A 99 1.30 6.76 -6.60
C MET A 99 0.49 7.65 -7.55
N VAL A 100 0.79 7.54 -8.83
CA VAL A 100 0.01 8.13 -9.93
C VAL A 100 -0.95 7.08 -10.48
N ASP A 101 -2.25 7.29 -10.25
CA ASP A 101 -3.28 6.36 -10.72
C ASP A 101 -3.97 6.91 -11.96
N ARG A 102 -3.61 6.34 -13.11
CA ARG A 102 -4.18 6.59 -14.43
C ARG A 102 -4.71 5.30 -15.06
N SER A 103 -4.92 4.27 -14.24
CA SER A 103 -5.33 2.93 -14.69
C SER A 103 -6.69 2.88 -15.40
N SER A 104 -7.52 3.90 -15.20
CA SER A 104 -8.82 4.04 -15.88
C SER A 104 -8.75 4.68 -17.27
N LEU A 105 -7.58 5.21 -17.66
CA LEU A 105 -7.36 5.83 -18.97
C LEU A 105 -6.85 4.81 -19.99
N SER A 106 -6.70 5.23 -21.25
CA SER A 106 -6.02 4.43 -22.28
C SER A 106 -4.55 4.20 -21.89
N TYR A 107 -3.91 3.17 -22.46
CA TYR A 107 -2.50 2.87 -22.23
C TYR A 107 -1.61 4.08 -22.53
N GLU A 108 -1.83 4.72 -23.67
CA GLU A 108 -1.06 5.86 -24.14
C GLU A 108 -1.19 7.07 -23.20
N GLU A 109 -2.41 7.39 -22.76
CA GLU A 109 -2.68 8.47 -21.80
C GLU A 109 -2.06 8.16 -20.42
N ASN A 110 -2.16 6.90 -19.96
CA ASN A 110 -1.53 6.47 -18.71
C ASN A 110 -0.01 6.64 -18.79
N VAL A 111 0.62 6.18 -19.88
CA VAL A 111 2.07 6.36 -20.10
C VAL A 111 2.44 7.84 -20.10
N GLU A 112 1.74 8.68 -20.85
CA GLU A 112 2.06 10.11 -20.99
C GLU A 112 2.00 10.83 -19.64
N GLN A 113 0.86 10.70 -18.92
CA GLN A 113 0.67 11.36 -17.63
C GLN A 113 1.59 10.82 -16.54
N THR A 114 1.85 9.51 -16.54
CA THR A 114 2.78 8.89 -15.59
C THR A 114 4.23 9.42 -15.82
N LYS A 115 4.66 9.54 -17.06
CA LYS A 115 5.98 10.14 -17.39
C LYS A 115 6.11 11.57 -16.87
N GLU A 116 5.07 12.38 -16.98
CA GLU A 116 5.07 13.74 -16.44
C GLU A 116 5.28 13.74 -14.93
N VAL A 117 4.56 12.87 -14.20
CA VAL A 117 4.70 12.76 -12.74
C VAL A 117 6.11 12.25 -12.36
N VAL A 118 6.63 11.24 -13.04
CA VAL A 118 7.99 10.75 -12.80
C VAL A 118 9.01 11.87 -13.01
N LYS A 119 8.84 12.68 -14.07
CA LYS A 119 9.71 13.83 -14.35
C LYS A 119 9.65 14.90 -13.25
N MET A 120 8.48 15.10 -12.62
CA MET A 120 8.34 16.03 -11.49
C MET A 120 8.96 15.47 -10.20
N CYS A 121 8.75 14.20 -9.90
CA CYS A 121 9.14 13.57 -8.64
C CYS A 121 10.62 13.23 -8.55
N LYS A 122 11.21 12.74 -9.64
CA LYS A 122 12.60 12.25 -9.66
C LYS A 122 13.66 13.28 -9.21
N PRO A 123 13.64 14.56 -9.64
CA PRO A 123 14.59 15.57 -9.17
C PRO A 123 14.44 15.90 -7.68
N LEU A 124 13.28 15.61 -7.09
CA LEU A 124 12.97 15.84 -5.68
C LEU A 124 13.31 14.65 -4.78
N GLY A 125 13.79 13.55 -5.35
CA GLY A 125 14.08 12.32 -4.61
C GLY A 125 12.81 11.60 -4.11
N ILE A 126 11.67 11.82 -4.78
CA ILE A 126 10.39 11.17 -4.47
C ILE A 126 10.23 9.98 -5.42
N SER A 127 10.00 8.78 -4.89
CA SER A 127 9.73 7.58 -5.70
C SER A 127 8.30 7.58 -6.24
N VAL A 128 8.11 6.94 -7.40
CA VAL A 128 6.82 6.91 -8.08
C VAL A 128 6.33 5.48 -8.28
N GLU A 129 5.11 5.21 -7.81
CA GLU A 129 4.30 4.04 -8.14
C GLU A 129 3.30 4.40 -9.24
N ALA A 130 2.99 3.46 -10.13
CA ALA A 130 1.85 3.57 -11.05
C ALA A 130 1.04 2.28 -11.07
N GLU A 131 -0.13 2.31 -11.71
CA GLU A 131 -0.99 1.14 -11.89
C GLU A 131 -1.23 0.88 -13.38
N LEU A 132 -1.10 -0.39 -13.78
CA LEU A 132 -1.45 -0.87 -15.12
C LEU A 132 -2.38 -2.09 -15.03
N GLY A 133 -3.39 -2.14 -15.92
CA GLY A 133 -4.61 -2.86 -15.66
C GLY A 133 -5.47 -2.02 -14.71
N HIS A 134 -6.57 -2.53 -14.21
CA HIS A 134 -7.39 -1.76 -13.27
C HIS A 134 -7.87 -2.65 -12.12
N VAL A 135 -7.50 -2.26 -10.90
CA VAL A 135 -7.98 -2.91 -9.67
C VAL A 135 -9.34 -2.32 -9.32
N GLY A 136 -10.40 -3.05 -9.65
CA GLY A 136 -11.78 -2.64 -9.43
C GLY A 136 -12.22 -2.66 -7.97
N MET A 137 -13.54 -2.51 -7.76
CA MET A 137 -14.15 -2.53 -6.43
C MET A 137 -14.74 -3.89 -6.11
N GLY A 138 -14.46 -4.43 -4.91
CA GLY A 138 -14.91 -5.76 -4.46
C GLY A 138 -16.43 -5.93 -4.38
N ASN A 139 -17.20 -4.86 -4.17
CA ASN A 139 -18.65 -4.89 -4.20
C ASN A 139 -19.23 -5.18 -5.59
N ASN A 140 -18.46 -4.93 -6.66
CA ASN A 140 -18.82 -5.24 -8.03
C ASN A 140 -18.10 -6.50 -8.57
N TYR A 141 -17.32 -7.17 -7.73
CA TYR A 141 -16.43 -8.26 -8.16
C TYR A 141 -17.15 -9.41 -8.89
N ALA A 142 -18.35 -9.77 -8.45
CA ALA A 142 -19.14 -10.83 -9.08
C ALA A 142 -19.78 -10.43 -10.43
N VAL A 143 -19.91 -9.13 -10.69
CA VAL A 143 -20.53 -8.57 -11.91
C VAL A 143 -19.49 -8.25 -12.97
N ASP A 144 -18.41 -7.57 -12.56
CA ASP A 144 -17.39 -7.07 -13.48
C ASP A 144 -16.37 -8.16 -13.86
N GLY A 145 -16.36 -9.27 -13.11
CA GLY A 145 -15.41 -10.36 -13.32
C GLY A 145 -13.95 -9.90 -13.16
N VAL A 146 -13.03 -10.70 -13.68
CA VAL A 146 -11.59 -10.40 -13.68
C VAL A 146 -11.26 -9.68 -15.00
N ASN A 147 -11.94 -8.59 -15.29
CA ASN A 147 -11.67 -7.76 -16.45
C ASN A 147 -10.53 -6.79 -16.17
N ASN A 148 -9.75 -6.44 -17.19
CA ASN A 148 -8.62 -5.52 -17.11
C ASN A 148 -7.40 -6.03 -16.33
N LEU A 149 -7.12 -7.33 -16.37
CA LEU A 149 -5.87 -7.88 -15.86
C LEU A 149 -4.67 -7.30 -16.61
N THR A 150 -3.59 -7.04 -15.88
CA THR A 150 -2.34 -6.53 -16.46
C THR A 150 -1.75 -7.51 -17.48
N VAL A 151 -1.42 -7.02 -18.68
CA VAL A 151 -0.76 -7.79 -19.73
C VAL A 151 0.75 -7.71 -19.53
N PRO A 152 1.47 -8.84 -19.41
CA PRO A 152 2.91 -8.84 -19.07
C PRO A 152 3.78 -8.02 -20.02
N LYS A 153 3.52 -8.10 -21.33
CA LYS A 153 4.27 -7.31 -22.32
C LYS A 153 4.03 -5.80 -22.15
N GLU A 154 2.78 -5.40 -21.94
CA GLU A 154 2.44 -4.00 -21.71
C GLU A 154 3.08 -3.47 -20.41
N ALA A 155 3.13 -4.29 -19.35
CA ALA A 155 3.79 -3.93 -18.09
C ALA A 155 5.30 -3.66 -18.30
N ALA A 156 6.00 -4.50 -19.03
CA ALA A 156 7.41 -4.30 -19.36
C ALA A 156 7.64 -3.05 -20.20
N ASP A 157 6.82 -2.83 -21.22
CA ASP A 157 6.89 -1.63 -22.07
C ASP A 157 6.58 -0.36 -21.24
N PHE A 158 5.53 -0.40 -20.40
CA PHE A 158 5.12 0.71 -19.52
C PHE A 158 6.25 1.14 -18.56
N ILE A 159 6.87 0.18 -17.87
CA ILE A 159 7.99 0.45 -16.95
C ILE A 159 9.15 1.10 -17.70
N LYS A 160 9.50 0.58 -18.86
CA LYS A 160 10.58 1.12 -19.69
C LYS A 160 10.29 2.53 -20.19
N GLU A 161 9.04 2.81 -20.57
CA GLU A 161 8.64 4.10 -21.10
C GLU A 161 8.49 5.15 -20.02
N THR A 162 7.92 4.80 -18.86
CA THR A 162 7.61 5.76 -17.80
C THR A 162 8.76 5.97 -16.83
N GLY A 163 9.53 4.93 -16.55
CA GLY A 163 10.60 4.94 -15.56
C GLY A 163 10.10 4.98 -14.11
N VAL A 164 8.93 4.41 -13.83
CA VAL A 164 8.38 4.24 -12.48
C VAL A 164 9.27 3.34 -11.62
N ASP A 165 9.22 3.54 -10.31
CA ASP A 165 10.04 2.80 -9.35
C ASP A 165 9.40 1.47 -8.93
N CYS A 166 8.08 1.35 -9.02
CA CYS A 166 7.32 0.11 -8.82
C CYS A 166 5.99 0.17 -9.58
N LEU A 167 5.38 -1.01 -9.81
CA LEU A 167 4.16 -1.12 -10.60
C LEU A 167 3.09 -1.93 -9.87
N ALA A 168 1.93 -1.31 -9.64
CA ALA A 168 0.73 -2.02 -9.20
C ALA A 168 0.11 -2.76 -10.39
N VAL A 169 -0.17 -4.06 -10.15
CA VAL A 169 -0.65 -4.97 -11.18
C VAL A 169 -2.00 -5.58 -10.81
N ALA A 170 -2.91 -5.63 -11.77
CA ALA A 170 -4.21 -6.29 -11.64
C ALA A 170 -4.05 -7.78 -11.97
N ILE A 171 -4.19 -8.63 -10.95
CA ILE A 171 -4.10 -10.09 -11.04
C ILE A 171 -5.32 -10.82 -10.49
N GLY A 172 -6.43 -10.08 -10.28
CA GLY A 172 -7.69 -10.62 -9.78
C GLY A 172 -8.07 -10.20 -8.36
N THR A 173 -7.36 -9.23 -7.77
CA THR A 173 -7.78 -8.55 -6.54
C THR A 173 -8.70 -7.37 -6.82
N ALA A 174 -9.41 -6.89 -5.77
CA ALA A 174 -10.24 -5.70 -5.84
C ALA A 174 -10.24 -4.96 -4.48
N HIS A 175 -10.54 -3.66 -4.51
CA HIS A 175 -10.60 -2.83 -3.31
C HIS A 175 -11.87 -3.07 -2.47
N GLY A 176 -11.74 -3.01 -1.15
CA GLY A 176 -12.86 -3.10 -0.21
C GLY A 176 -13.36 -4.53 0.03
N ARG A 177 -14.65 -4.67 0.35
CA ARG A 177 -15.24 -5.98 0.64
C ARG A 177 -15.68 -6.68 -0.63
N TYR A 178 -15.30 -7.94 -0.75
CA TYR A 178 -15.72 -8.78 -1.88
C TYR A 178 -17.17 -9.26 -1.72
N THR A 179 -17.90 -9.29 -2.84
CA THR A 179 -19.21 -9.94 -2.96
C THR A 179 -19.12 -11.38 -3.44
N GLY A 180 -17.91 -11.85 -3.77
CA GLY A 180 -17.62 -13.22 -4.21
C GLY A 180 -16.24 -13.67 -3.69
N THR A 181 -15.82 -14.88 -4.07
CA THR A 181 -14.50 -15.41 -3.72
C THR A 181 -13.44 -14.82 -4.65
N PRO A 182 -12.41 -14.14 -4.11
CA PRO A 182 -11.31 -13.64 -4.92
C PRO A 182 -10.60 -14.77 -5.67
N HIS A 183 -10.34 -14.54 -6.94
CA HIS A 183 -9.58 -15.48 -7.77
C HIS A 183 -8.31 -14.80 -8.27
N ILE A 184 -7.18 -15.22 -7.73
CA ILE A 184 -5.86 -14.67 -8.10
C ILE A 184 -5.26 -15.48 -9.23
N ASP A 185 -4.91 -14.82 -10.35
CA ASP A 185 -4.21 -15.42 -11.48
C ASP A 185 -2.70 -15.50 -11.20
N PHE A 186 -2.27 -16.56 -10.52
CA PHE A 186 -0.86 -16.77 -10.18
C PHE A 186 0.02 -17.09 -11.38
N GLU A 187 -0.54 -17.63 -12.46
CA GLU A 187 0.24 -17.86 -13.70
C GLU A 187 0.56 -16.52 -14.37
N ARG A 188 -0.41 -15.62 -14.39
CA ARG A 188 -0.19 -14.23 -14.83
C ARG A 188 0.83 -13.51 -13.96
N LEU A 189 0.73 -13.64 -12.62
CA LEU A 189 1.72 -13.05 -11.71
C LEU A 189 3.14 -13.52 -12.05
N LYS A 190 3.33 -14.81 -12.29
CA LYS A 190 4.63 -15.35 -12.70
C LYS A 190 5.13 -14.70 -14.00
N GLN A 191 4.28 -14.59 -15.01
CA GLN A 191 4.64 -13.93 -16.28
C GLN A 191 4.97 -12.45 -16.08
N LEU A 192 4.25 -11.74 -15.20
CA LEU A 192 4.52 -10.34 -14.85
C LEU A 192 5.88 -10.18 -14.15
N VAL A 193 6.20 -11.07 -13.21
CA VAL A 193 7.51 -11.05 -12.52
C VAL A 193 8.65 -11.25 -13.52
N GLU A 194 8.50 -12.18 -14.46
CA GLU A 194 9.49 -12.40 -15.52
C GLU A 194 9.62 -11.17 -16.45
N ALA A 195 8.49 -10.59 -16.85
CA ALA A 195 8.47 -9.44 -17.78
C ALA A 195 8.98 -8.14 -17.17
N CYS A 196 8.63 -7.88 -15.90
CA CYS A 196 9.01 -6.63 -15.20
C CYS A 196 10.43 -6.66 -14.62
N GLY A 197 11.09 -7.80 -14.59
CA GLY A 197 12.50 -7.93 -14.18
C GLY A 197 12.75 -7.38 -12.77
N GLU A 198 13.64 -6.39 -12.67
CA GLU A 198 14.05 -5.81 -11.39
C GLU A 198 13.01 -4.86 -10.76
N THR A 199 12.00 -4.43 -11.51
CA THR A 199 10.99 -3.51 -10.97
C THR A 199 10.09 -4.22 -9.96
N PRO A 200 9.95 -3.71 -8.71
CA PRO A 200 9.06 -4.28 -7.72
C PRO A 200 7.60 -4.23 -8.16
N LEU A 201 6.84 -5.28 -7.82
CA LEU A 201 5.41 -5.36 -8.09
C LEU A 201 4.59 -5.13 -6.83
N VAL A 202 3.46 -4.46 -7.00
CA VAL A 202 2.54 -4.06 -5.93
C VAL A 202 1.18 -4.74 -6.14
N LEU A 203 0.58 -5.20 -5.05
CA LEU A 203 -0.76 -5.75 -5.01
C LEU A 203 -1.69 -4.80 -4.24
N HIS A 204 -2.67 -4.23 -4.96
CA HIS A 204 -3.79 -3.50 -4.37
C HIS A 204 -4.95 -4.43 -4.04
N GLY A 205 -5.84 -4.01 -3.13
CA GLY A 205 -7.00 -4.81 -2.73
C GLY A 205 -6.65 -6.06 -1.92
N GLY A 206 -5.62 -5.99 -1.07
CA GLY A 206 -5.19 -7.10 -0.21
C GLY A 206 -6.24 -7.54 0.81
N SER A 207 -7.05 -6.61 1.33
CA SER A 207 -8.11 -6.91 2.31
C SER A 207 -9.17 -7.85 1.72
N GLY A 208 -9.48 -8.95 2.43
CA GLY A 208 -10.48 -9.93 1.99
C GLY A 208 -9.98 -10.98 0.98
N THR A 209 -8.73 -10.90 0.59
CA THR A 209 -8.08 -11.85 -0.35
C THR A 209 -7.75 -13.19 0.33
N GLY A 210 -7.56 -13.19 1.64
CA GLY A 210 -7.22 -14.35 2.46
C GLY A 210 -5.72 -14.62 2.57
N ASP A 211 -5.31 -15.09 3.75
CA ASP A 211 -3.91 -15.27 4.12
C ASP A 211 -3.11 -16.15 3.17
N GLU A 212 -3.72 -17.26 2.72
CA GLU A 212 -3.06 -18.20 1.81
C GLU A 212 -2.72 -17.54 0.46
N ASN A 213 -3.69 -16.82 -0.11
CA ASN A 213 -3.51 -16.10 -1.36
C ASN A 213 -2.47 -14.98 -1.23
N LEU A 214 -2.54 -14.19 -0.15
CA LEU A 214 -1.59 -13.10 0.08
C LEU A 214 -0.16 -13.61 0.29
N ARG A 215 0.01 -14.64 1.13
CA ARG A 215 1.31 -15.29 1.33
C ARG A 215 1.87 -15.84 0.03
N LYS A 216 1.03 -16.51 -0.76
CA LYS A 216 1.42 -17.04 -2.06
C LYS A 216 1.79 -15.92 -3.04
N ALA A 217 1.04 -14.81 -3.07
CA ALA A 217 1.35 -13.67 -3.94
C ALA A 217 2.73 -13.06 -3.59
N VAL A 218 3.01 -12.82 -2.31
CA VAL A 218 4.31 -12.33 -1.85
C VAL A 218 5.43 -13.30 -2.25
N ARG A 219 5.31 -14.59 -1.97
CA ARG A 219 6.30 -15.60 -2.34
C ARG A 219 6.43 -15.81 -3.84
N SER A 220 5.45 -15.37 -4.62
CA SER A 220 5.47 -15.40 -6.08
C SER A 220 5.99 -14.11 -6.72
N GLY A 221 6.37 -13.09 -5.93
CA GLY A 221 7.05 -11.91 -6.42
C GLY A 221 6.28 -10.59 -6.31
N ILE A 222 5.34 -10.47 -5.36
CA ILE A 222 4.78 -9.19 -4.91
C ILE A 222 5.63 -8.66 -3.75
N GLN A 223 6.05 -7.38 -3.82
CA GLN A 223 6.85 -6.73 -2.79
C GLN A 223 6.08 -5.77 -1.90
N LYS A 224 4.94 -5.23 -2.34
CA LYS A 224 4.08 -4.33 -1.55
C LYS A 224 2.65 -4.85 -1.58
N VAL A 225 1.97 -4.82 -0.42
CA VAL A 225 0.55 -5.17 -0.32
C VAL A 225 -0.19 -4.06 0.41
N ASN A 226 -1.14 -3.41 -0.28
CA ASN A 226 -1.99 -2.39 0.32
C ASN A 226 -3.06 -3.03 1.23
N LEU A 227 -3.17 -2.51 2.46
CA LEU A 227 -4.04 -3.01 3.51
C LEU A 227 -4.84 -1.85 4.12
N ALA A 228 -6.15 -1.85 3.98
CA ALA A 228 -7.03 -0.83 4.56
C ALA A 228 -8.20 -1.44 5.33
N THR A 229 -9.16 -2.03 4.62
CA THR A 229 -10.46 -2.45 5.17
C THR A 229 -10.32 -3.41 6.34
N GLU A 230 -9.47 -4.43 6.26
CA GLU A 230 -9.33 -5.41 7.34
C GLU A 230 -8.68 -4.85 8.60
N LEU A 231 -7.78 -3.87 8.47
CA LEU A 231 -7.19 -3.20 9.63
C LEU A 231 -8.24 -2.38 10.38
N ILE A 232 -9.06 -1.62 9.65
CA ILE A 232 -10.15 -0.82 10.21
C ILE A 232 -11.22 -1.73 10.83
N VAL A 233 -11.57 -2.84 10.16
CA VAL A 233 -12.55 -3.81 10.66
C VAL A 233 -12.06 -4.46 11.95
N ALA A 234 -10.80 -4.87 12.03
CA ALA A 234 -10.23 -5.44 13.25
C ALA A 234 -10.23 -4.44 14.42
N GLY A 235 -9.89 -3.18 14.14
CA GLY A 235 -10.01 -2.11 15.15
C GLY A 235 -11.43 -1.89 15.61
N LYS A 236 -12.40 -1.90 14.69
CA LYS A 236 -13.84 -1.79 15.01
C LYS A 236 -14.32 -2.97 15.87
N GLU A 237 -13.96 -4.20 15.52
CA GLU A 237 -14.37 -5.41 16.25
C GLU A 237 -13.83 -5.41 17.68
N GLU A 238 -12.56 -5.04 17.89
CA GLU A 238 -11.99 -4.90 19.24
C GLU A 238 -12.69 -3.81 20.04
N LEU A 239 -13.03 -2.68 19.42
CA LEU A 239 -13.80 -1.61 20.06
C LEU A 239 -15.21 -2.08 20.42
N GLU A 240 -15.90 -2.80 19.53
CA GLU A 240 -17.22 -3.35 19.80
C GLU A 240 -17.20 -4.35 20.96
N ASP A 241 -16.18 -5.20 21.05
CA ASP A 241 -16.01 -6.11 22.18
C ASP A 241 -15.72 -5.36 23.48
N PHE A 242 -14.89 -4.33 23.43
CA PHE A 242 -14.55 -3.51 24.58
C PHE A 242 -15.77 -2.80 25.20
N ILE A 243 -16.68 -2.27 24.40
CA ILE A 243 -17.87 -1.56 24.89
C ILE A 243 -19.02 -2.49 25.36
N LYS A 244 -18.90 -3.83 25.21
CA LYS A 244 -19.87 -4.78 25.76
C LYS A 244 -19.88 -4.78 27.30
N ASP A 245 -18.75 -4.45 27.93
CA ASP A 245 -18.72 -4.21 29.38
C ASP A 245 -19.43 -2.88 29.70
N PRO A 246 -20.56 -2.88 30.41
CA PRO A 246 -21.27 -1.64 30.74
C PRO A 246 -20.46 -0.66 31.60
N ASN A 247 -19.38 -1.14 32.23
CA ASN A 247 -18.47 -0.33 33.06
C ASN A 247 -17.17 0.03 32.33
N PHE A 248 -17.13 -0.08 31.02
CA PHE A 248 -15.92 0.21 30.25
C PHE A 248 -15.36 1.62 30.55
N ASP A 249 -14.05 1.74 30.56
CA ASP A 249 -13.37 3.02 30.71
C ASP A 249 -13.46 3.82 29.40
N LYS A 250 -14.28 4.87 29.41
CA LYS A 250 -14.48 5.75 28.24
C LYS A 250 -13.19 6.35 27.65
N TRP A 251 -12.12 6.46 28.44
CA TRP A 251 -10.82 6.94 27.99
C TRP A 251 -10.00 5.91 27.22
N LYS A 252 -10.47 4.65 27.18
CA LYS A 252 -9.83 3.55 26.49
C LYS A 252 -10.52 3.16 25.17
N LEU A 253 -11.47 3.94 24.68
CA LEU A 253 -12.14 3.68 23.40
C LEU A 253 -11.15 3.69 22.23
N ILE A 254 -10.36 4.76 22.11
CA ILE A 254 -9.33 4.87 21.07
C ILE A 254 -8.23 3.82 21.23
N PRO A 255 -7.66 3.58 22.43
CA PRO A 255 -6.74 2.46 22.66
C PRO A 255 -7.28 1.09 22.28
N ALA A 256 -8.58 0.82 22.50
CA ALA A 256 -9.19 -0.45 22.09
C ALA A 256 -9.21 -0.60 20.56
N PHE A 257 -9.68 0.43 19.83
CA PHE A 257 -9.60 0.42 18.37
C PHE A 257 -8.16 0.22 17.86
N LYS A 258 -7.21 1.00 18.42
CA LYS A 258 -5.78 0.92 18.07
C LYS A 258 -5.24 -0.49 18.28
N LYS A 259 -5.63 -1.17 19.35
CA LYS A 259 -5.20 -2.55 19.65
C LYS A 259 -5.58 -3.50 18.52
N GLY A 260 -6.86 -3.55 18.12
CA GLY A 260 -7.31 -4.45 17.06
C GLY A 260 -6.65 -4.15 15.71
N TYR A 261 -6.50 -2.87 15.36
CA TYR A 261 -5.77 -2.43 14.16
C TYR A 261 -4.31 -2.92 14.18
N LYS A 262 -3.63 -2.74 15.31
CA LYS A 262 -2.23 -3.11 15.51
C LYS A 262 -2.01 -4.63 15.44
N GLU A 263 -2.86 -5.41 16.11
CA GLU A 263 -2.78 -6.88 16.10
C GLU A 263 -2.97 -7.45 14.69
N ARG A 264 -3.91 -6.88 13.91
CA ARG A 264 -4.13 -7.30 12.52
C ARG A 264 -2.96 -6.92 11.62
N LEU A 265 -2.36 -5.74 11.79
CA LEU A 265 -1.18 -5.34 11.04
C LEU A 265 0.03 -6.23 11.37
N ALA A 266 0.26 -6.53 12.65
CA ALA A 266 1.32 -7.43 13.09
C ALA A 266 1.20 -8.82 12.46
N HIS A 267 -0.02 -9.35 12.37
CA HIS A 267 -0.29 -10.59 11.66
C HIS A 267 0.20 -10.56 10.19
N TYR A 268 -0.04 -9.46 9.47
CA TYR A 268 0.43 -9.33 8.08
C TYR A 268 1.95 -9.14 7.97
N VAL A 269 2.58 -8.47 8.93
CA VAL A 269 4.05 -8.37 8.98
C VAL A 269 4.69 -9.76 9.08
N GLU A 270 4.12 -10.64 9.89
CA GLU A 270 4.58 -12.04 9.97
C GLU A 270 4.22 -12.84 8.70
N LEU A 271 3.00 -12.65 8.18
CA LEU A 271 2.49 -13.36 7.00
C LEU A 271 3.37 -13.15 5.76
N PHE A 272 3.95 -11.95 5.63
CA PHE A 272 4.75 -11.52 4.47
C PHE A 272 6.26 -11.74 4.67
N ASP A 273 6.67 -12.45 5.71
CA ASP A 273 8.08 -12.69 6.06
C ASP A 273 8.87 -11.36 6.24
N GLN A 274 8.19 -10.28 6.68
CA GLN A 274 8.71 -8.90 6.81
C GLN A 274 9.41 -8.65 8.15
N ALA A 275 9.08 -9.42 9.20
CA ALA A 275 9.67 -9.29 10.52
C ALA A 275 11.19 -9.48 10.49
N GLY A 276 11.92 -8.58 11.18
CA GLY A 276 13.38 -8.61 11.25
C GLY A 276 14.08 -8.16 9.96
N LYS A 277 13.38 -7.47 9.05
CA LYS A 277 13.94 -7.03 7.77
C LYS A 277 14.34 -5.56 7.71
N ALA A 278 14.19 -4.82 8.81
CA ALA A 278 14.69 -3.46 8.88
C ALA A 278 16.22 -3.43 8.82
N TRP A 279 16.77 -2.35 8.28
CA TRP A 279 18.19 -2.02 8.21
C TRP A 279 18.40 -0.60 8.76
N GLY A 280 19.62 -0.23 9.16
CA GLY A 280 20.03 1.08 9.69
C GLY A 280 21.13 0.93 10.69
#